data_8148ada767b8914ed234e3df5f1a82a9
#
_entry.id   8148ada767b8914ed234e3df5f1a82a9
#
_cell.length_a   1.000
_cell.length_b   1.000
_cell.length_c   1.000
_cell.angle_alpha   90.00
_cell.angle_beta   90.00
_cell.angle_gamma   90.00
#
_symmetry.space_group_name_H-M   'P 1'
#
loop_
_entity.id
_entity.type
_entity.pdbx_description
1 polymer ?
#
loop_
_entity_poly.entity_id
_entity_poly.type
_entity_poly.pdbx_seq_one_letter_code
_entity_poly.pdbx_strand_id
1 'polypeptide(L)'
;MSTYLDLRGKSIDLSVLAPEDLLLFQQLQADVVRLDSAAYRNHWVTQVSNLLSRRGLSKAAIVGSSLYRLAQDLGSRQQVQRGEARVPDYRDELEGIVLGQFKTRRAFCEATGLSEDMLSHVLARRKHLAIDTLTEALGRVGYRLTITPLSK
;
A
#
# COMPACT_ATOMS: atom_id res chain seq x y z
N MET A 1 -13.64 7.92 -16.99
CA MET A 1 -13.52 7.23 -15.70
C MET A 1 -12.39 7.85 -14.91
N SER A 2 -12.64 8.19 -13.70
CA SER A 2 -11.65 8.81 -12.83
C SER A 2 -10.99 7.73 -11.97
N THR A 3 -9.77 7.36 -12.31
CA THR A 3 -9.01 6.34 -11.60
C THR A 3 -7.85 6.99 -10.87
N TYR A 4 -7.70 6.67 -9.60
CA TYR A 4 -6.57 7.09 -8.79
C TYR A 4 -5.57 5.92 -8.71
N LEU A 5 -4.30 6.19 -8.96
CA LEU A 5 -3.24 5.22 -8.82
C LEU A 5 -2.48 5.49 -7.51
N ASP A 6 -2.50 4.54 -6.60
CA ASP A 6 -1.80 4.70 -5.33
C ASP A 6 -0.27 4.54 -5.50
N LEU A 7 0.46 4.82 -4.44
CA LEU A 7 1.93 4.79 -4.45
C LEU A 7 2.51 3.39 -4.73
N ARG A 8 1.70 2.34 -4.53
CA ARG A 8 2.07 0.95 -4.80
C ARG A 8 1.63 0.48 -6.20
N GLY A 9 1.07 1.37 -7.01
CA GLY A 9 0.61 1.05 -8.35
C GLY A 9 -0.75 0.36 -8.41
N LYS A 10 -1.52 0.36 -7.32
CA LYS A 10 -2.87 -0.20 -7.28
C LYS A 10 -3.88 0.88 -7.63
N SER A 11 -4.81 0.55 -8.51
CA SER A 11 -5.86 1.48 -8.92
C SER A 11 -7.02 1.50 -7.93
N ILE A 12 -7.58 2.69 -7.75
CA ILE A 12 -8.81 2.92 -6.99
C ILE A 12 -9.75 3.69 -7.91
N ASP A 13 -10.92 3.13 -8.15
CA ASP A 13 -11.94 3.77 -8.99
C ASP A 13 -12.67 4.83 -8.16
N LEU A 14 -12.51 6.09 -8.53
CA LEU A 14 -13.16 7.21 -7.83
C LEU A 14 -14.66 7.31 -8.14
N SER A 15 -15.11 6.70 -9.22
CA SER A 15 -16.53 6.75 -9.61
C SER A 15 -17.44 5.97 -8.67
N VAL A 16 -16.89 5.03 -7.90
CA VAL A 16 -17.65 4.24 -6.91
C VAL A 16 -17.77 4.94 -5.56
N LEU A 17 -17.10 6.07 -5.36
CA LEU A 17 -17.19 6.82 -4.12
C LEU A 17 -18.54 7.54 -4.01
N ALA A 18 -19.13 7.51 -2.82
CA ALA A 18 -20.27 8.37 -2.52
C ALA A 18 -19.87 9.85 -2.63
N PRO A 19 -20.81 10.75 -2.97
CA PRO A 19 -20.48 12.19 -3.10
C PRO A 19 -19.81 12.79 -1.86
N GLU A 20 -20.21 12.38 -0.67
CA GLU A 20 -19.59 12.84 0.59
C GLU A 20 -18.15 12.35 0.74
N ASP A 21 -17.87 11.12 0.31
CA ASP A 21 -16.53 10.55 0.35
C ASP A 21 -15.60 11.30 -0.60
N LEU A 22 -16.08 11.61 -1.79
CA LEU A 22 -15.33 12.39 -2.77
C LEU A 22 -15.03 13.79 -2.26
N LEU A 23 -15.99 14.45 -1.62
CA LEU A 23 -15.79 15.77 -1.01
C LEU A 23 -14.73 15.73 0.09
N LEU A 24 -14.82 14.72 0.97
CA LEU A 24 -13.81 14.55 2.02
C LEU A 24 -12.44 14.28 1.44
N PHE A 25 -12.34 13.43 0.42
CA PHE A 25 -11.08 13.18 -0.27
C PHE A 25 -10.46 14.46 -0.85
N GLN A 26 -11.26 15.28 -1.52
CA GLN A 26 -10.82 16.57 -2.05
C GLN A 26 -10.32 17.51 -0.96
N GLN A 27 -11.01 17.54 0.17
CA GLN A 27 -10.59 18.33 1.35
C GLN A 27 -9.25 17.81 1.90
N LEU A 28 -9.10 16.50 2.00
CA LEU A 28 -7.85 15.88 2.50
C LEU A 28 -6.67 16.15 1.55
N GLN A 29 -6.91 16.23 0.23
CA GLN A 29 -5.86 16.62 -0.72
C GLN A 29 -5.32 18.04 -0.44
N ALA A 30 -6.19 18.96 -0.02
CA ALA A 30 -5.78 20.31 0.38
C ALA A 30 -5.08 20.29 1.75
N ASP A 31 -5.60 19.50 2.68
CA ASP A 31 -5.09 19.45 4.06
C ASP A 31 -3.71 18.80 4.16
N VAL A 32 -3.43 17.80 3.34
CA VAL A 32 -2.13 17.10 3.35
C VAL A 32 -0.96 18.03 2.97
N VAL A 33 -1.21 19.03 2.18
CA VAL A 33 -0.19 20.03 1.80
C VAL A 33 0.13 20.97 2.98
N ARG A 34 -0.87 21.25 3.79
CA ARG A 34 -0.84 22.24 4.86
C ARG A 34 -0.35 21.67 6.19
N LEU A 35 -0.65 20.41 6.49
CA LEU A 35 -0.36 19.77 7.77
C LEU A 35 0.96 18.98 7.72
N ASP A 36 1.62 18.85 8.88
CA ASP A 36 2.72 17.89 9.01
C ASP A 36 2.19 16.44 9.03
N SER A 37 3.09 15.46 8.93
CA SER A 37 2.72 14.05 8.80
C SER A 37 1.90 13.52 9.96
N ALA A 38 2.26 13.86 11.19
CA ALA A 38 1.55 13.43 12.38
C ALA A 38 0.17 14.11 12.49
N ALA A 39 0.12 15.42 12.26
CA ALA A 39 -1.12 16.18 12.28
C ALA A 39 -2.08 15.71 11.16
N TYR A 40 -1.57 15.47 9.95
CA TYR A 40 -2.37 14.96 8.86
C TYR A 40 -2.93 13.58 9.19
N ARG A 41 -2.11 12.67 9.72
CA ARG A 41 -2.56 11.33 10.10
C ARG A 41 -3.69 11.36 11.11
N ASN A 42 -3.53 12.11 12.19
CA ASN A 42 -4.58 12.25 13.20
C ASN A 42 -5.86 12.85 12.60
N HIS A 43 -5.72 13.83 11.75
CA HIS A 43 -6.83 14.51 11.10
C HIS A 43 -7.62 13.57 10.18
N TRP A 44 -6.94 12.92 9.21
CA TRP A 44 -7.67 12.09 8.25
C TRP A 44 -8.27 10.83 8.88
N VAL A 45 -7.57 10.21 9.83
CA VAL A 45 -8.11 9.02 10.53
C VAL A 45 -9.41 9.38 11.25
N THR A 46 -9.43 10.51 11.92
CA THR A 46 -10.64 11.01 12.62
C THR A 46 -11.77 11.31 11.64
N GLN A 47 -11.49 12.05 10.58
CA GLN A 47 -12.49 12.45 9.59
C GLN A 47 -13.12 11.25 8.86
N VAL A 48 -12.30 10.34 8.38
CA VAL A 48 -12.76 9.14 7.67
C VAL A 48 -13.52 8.21 8.61
N SER A 49 -12.99 7.96 9.80
CA SER A 49 -13.62 7.09 10.79
C SER A 49 -14.99 7.64 11.22
N ASN A 50 -15.09 8.93 11.47
CA ASN A 50 -16.36 9.56 11.86
C ASN A 50 -17.40 9.46 10.74
N LEU A 51 -17.01 9.73 9.49
CA LEU A 51 -17.92 9.68 8.35
C LEU A 51 -18.46 8.26 8.13
N LEU A 52 -17.57 7.27 8.11
CA LEU A 52 -17.96 5.89 7.83
C LEU A 52 -18.63 5.21 9.01
N SER A 53 -18.26 5.55 10.24
CA SER A 53 -18.96 5.06 11.44
C SER A 53 -20.41 5.52 11.50
N ARG A 54 -20.69 6.74 11.09
CA ARG A 54 -22.07 7.26 11.00
C ARG A 54 -22.92 6.50 10.00
N ARG A 55 -22.31 5.86 9.02
CA ARG A 55 -22.99 4.96 8.07
C ARG A 55 -23.12 3.53 8.59
N GLY A 56 -22.65 3.24 9.80
CA GLY A 56 -22.75 1.92 10.42
C GLY A 56 -21.64 0.95 10.03
N LEU A 57 -20.53 1.42 9.40
CA LEU A 57 -19.42 0.53 9.05
C LEU A 57 -18.62 0.13 10.28
N SER A 58 -18.23 -1.14 10.33
CA SER A 58 -17.30 -1.66 11.35
C SER A 58 -15.88 -1.13 11.12
N LYS A 59 -15.02 -1.24 12.14
CA LYS A 59 -13.60 -0.87 12.00
C LYS A 59 -12.92 -1.58 10.84
N ALA A 60 -13.17 -2.88 10.67
CA ALA A 60 -12.60 -3.65 9.57
C ALA A 60 -13.08 -3.13 8.20
N ALA A 61 -14.36 -2.81 8.07
CA ALA A 61 -14.92 -2.24 6.85
C ALA A 61 -14.38 -0.85 6.54
N ILE A 62 -14.16 -0.02 7.57
CA ILE A 62 -13.55 1.31 7.42
C ILE A 62 -12.14 1.19 6.87
N VAL A 63 -11.30 0.37 7.49
CA VAL A 63 -9.89 0.16 7.06
C VAL A 63 -9.82 -0.42 5.64
N GLY A 64 -10.76 -1.27 5.25
CA GLY A 64 -10.85 -1.85 3.90
C GLY A 64 -11.48 -0.93 2.86
N SER A 65 -12.00 0.23 3.23
CA SER A 65 -12.72 1.12 2.32
C SER A 65 -11.77 1.87 1.37
N SER A 66 -12.29 2.24 0.21
CA SER A 66 -11.55 3.03 -0.78
C SER A 66 -11.17 4.41 -0.23
N LEU A 67 -12.06 5.04 0.52
CA LEU A 67 -11.79 6.34 1.13
C LEU A 67 -10.63 6.28 2.12
N TYR A 68 -10.58 5.26 2.97
CA TYR A 68 -9.47 5.05 3.91
C TYR A 68 -8.15 4.86 3.18
N ARG A 69 -8.15 4.03 2.15
CA ARG A 69 -6.95 3.79 1.31
C ARG A 69 -6.47 5.06 0.63
N LEU A 70 -7.37 5.87 0.07
CA LEU A 70 -7.04 7.14 -0.55
C LEU A 70 -6.41 8.12 0.43
N ALA A 71 -7.01 8.29 1.60
CA ALA A 71 -6.51 9.18 2.64
C ALA A 71 -5.14 8.74 3.15
N GLN A 72 -4.95 7.45 3.36
CA GLN A 72 -3.68 6.86 3.77
C GLN A 72 -2.59 7.08 2.71
N ASP A 73 -2.92 6.90 1.43
CA ASP A 73 -1.97 7.09 0.33
C ASP A 73 -1.50 8.55 0.22
N LEU A 74 -2.37 9.51 0.42
CA LEU A 74 -1.98 10.92 0.46
C LEU A 74 -0.92 11.17 1.54
N GLY A 75 -1.08 10.58 2.72
CA GLY A 75 -0.10 10.67 3.79
C GLY A 75 1.22 10.00 3.45
N SER A 76 1.16 8.83 2.81
CA SER A 76 2.36 8.11 2.36
C SER A 76 3.16 8.92 1.33
N ARG A 77 2.47 9.54 0.38
CA ARG A 77 3.10 10.42 -0.62
C ARG A 77 3.75 11.64 0.03
N GLN A 78 3.08 12.23 1.01
CA GLN A 78 3.63 13.35 1.77
C GLN A 78 4.95 12.96 2.46
N GLN A 79 4.98 11.81 3.12
CA GLN A 79 6.17 11.31 3.80
C GLN A 79 7.32 11.04 2.82
N VAL A 80 7.03 10.48 1.65
CA VAL A 80 8.05 10.28 0.60
C VAL A 80 8.60 11.61 0.10
N GLN A 81 7.72 12.58 -0.18
CA GLN A 81 8.13 13.91 -0.66
C GLN A 81 9.01 14.65 0.35
N ARG A 82 8.77 14.43 1.63
CA ARG A 82 9.54 15.06 2.73
C ARG A 82 10.76 14.26 3.14
N GLY A 83 11.04 13.14 2.49
CA GLY A 83 12.17 12.27 2.82
C GLY A 83 12.00 11.48 4.12
N GLU A 84 10.79 11.41 4.66
CA GLU A 84 10.48 10.68 5.89
C GLU A 84 10.24 9.17 5.63
N ALA A 85 9.94 8.80 4.39
CA ALA A 85 9.74 7.43 3.97
C ALA A 85 10.29 7.22 2.56
N ARG A 86 10.66 5.97 2.26
CA ARG A 86 11.08 5.57 0.92
C ARG A 86 9.88 5.23 0.04
N VAL A 87 10.07 5.31 -1.28
CA VAL A 87 9.07 4.82 -2.24
C VAL A 87 8.95 3.30 -2.07
N PRO A 88 7.73 2.74 -1.94
CA PRO A 88 7.53 1.29 -1.92
C PRO A 88 8.01 0.63 -3.22
N ASP A 89 8.54 -0.57 -3.10
CA ASP A 89 8.96 -1.38 -4.25
C ASP A 89 8.49 -2.84 -4.09
N TYR A 90 8.93 -3.71 -5.00
CA TYR A 90 8.55 -5.13 -4.98
C TYR A 90 8.88 -5.84 -3.65
N ARG A 91 9.86 -5.34 -2.88
CA ARG A 91 10.25 -5.94 -1.60
C ARG A 91 9.16 -5.78 -0.54
N ASP A 92 8.39 -4.70 -0.62
CA ASP A 92 7.21 -4.50 0.25
C ASP A 92 6.10 -5.50 -0.10
N GLU A 93 5.87 -5.76 -1.38
CA GLU A 93 4.93 -6.79 -1.83
C GLU A 93 5.42 -8.19 -1.44
N LEU A 94 6.70 -8.46 -1.59
CA LEU A 94 7.32 -9.72 -1.19
C LEU A 94 7.15 -9.98 0.32
N GLU A 95 7.43 -8.97 1.15
CA GLU A 95 7.22 -9.04 2.59
C GLU A 95 5.77 -9.35 2.94
N GLY A 96 4.81 -8.73 2.24
CA GLY A 96 3.39 -9.01 2.41
C GLY A 96 3.02 -10.44 2.09
N ILE A 97 3.61 -11.04 1.05
CA ILE A 97 3.40 -12.45 0.71
C ILE A 97 3.96 -13.36 1.81
N VAL A 98 5.19 -13.07 2.27
CA VAL A 98 5.82 -13.86 3.34
C VAL A 98 4.99 -13.83 4.61
N LEU A 99 4.57 -12.66 5.07
CA LEU A 99 3.81 -12.50 6.31
C LEU A 99 2.37 -13.01 6.20
N GLY A 100 1.75 -12.87 5.03
CA GLY A 100 0.34 -13.21 4.84
C GLY A 100 0.07 -14.67 4.52
N GLN A 101 1.01 -15.40 3.91
CA GLN A 101 0.79 -16.74 3.38
C GLN A 101 1.67 -17.82 4.02
N PHE A 102 2.69 -17.44 4.74
CA PHE A 102 3.62 -18.38 5.35
C PHE A 102 3.72 -18.15 6.85
N LYS A 103 3.90 -19.22 7.60
CA LYS A 103 4.05 -19.15 9.06
C LYS A 103 5.41 -18.57 9.45
N THR A 104 6.43 -18.83 8.63
CA THR A 104 7.82 -18.42 8.88
C THR A 104 8.51 -18.03 7.57
N ARG A 105 9.57 -17.24 7.67
CA ARG A 105 10.45 -16.94 6.52
C ARG A 105 11.08 -18.22 5.96
N ARG A 106 11.42 -19.16 6.83
CA ARG A 106 11.97 -20.46 6.44
C ARG A 106 11.01 -21.23 5.54
N ALA A 107 9.73 -21.29 5.88
CA ALA A 107 8.72 -21.95 5.05
C ALA A 107 8.62 -21.31 3.66
N PHE A 108 8.66 -19.99 3.57
CA PHE A 108 8.72 -19.29 2.30
C PHE A 108 9.98 -19.63 1.51
N CYS A 109 11.14 -19.67 2.15
CA CYS A 109 12.41 -20.03 1.52
C CYS A 109 12.40 -21.47 1.00
N GLU A 110 11.84 -22.41 1.74
CA GLU A 110 11.67 -23.80 1.30
C GLU A 110 10.77 -23.89 0.06
N ALA A 111 9.67 -23.12 0.01
CA ALA A 111 8.75 -23.11 -1.11
C ALA A 111 9.34 -22.45 -2.37
N THR A 112 10.20 -21.46 -2.22
CA THR A 112 10.73 -20.67 -3.34
C THR A 112 12.14 -21.07 -3.78
N GLY A 113 12.88 -21.77 -2.95
CA GLY A 113 14.30 -22.08 -3.18
C GLY A 113 15.26 -20.94 -2.84
N LEU A 114 14.77 -19.84 -2.27
CA LEU A 114 15.63 -18.75 -1.78
C LEU A 114 16.29 -19.14 -0.47
N SER A 115 17.51 -18.67 -0.24
CA SER A 115 18.14 -18.82 1.08
C SER A 115 17.55 -17.84 2.09
N GLU A 116 17.53 -18.22 3.35
CA GLU A 116 17.07 -17.35 4.44
C GLU A 116 17.96 -16.10 4.55
N ASP A 117 19.26 -16.25 4.31
CA ASP A 117 20.20 -15.13 4.33
C ASP A 117 19.90 -14.13 3.21
N MET A 118 19.68 -14.61 1.99
CA MET A 118 19.30 -13.73 0.87
C MET A 118 17.98 -13.01 1.14
N LEU A 119 16.96 -13.72 1.59
CA LEU A 119 15.67 -13.13 1.93
C LEU A 119 15.81 -12.06 3.01
N SER A 120 16.60 -12.33 4.05
CA SER A 120 16.88 -11.38 5.12
C SER A 120 17.49 -10.08 4.60
N HIS A 121 18.49 -10.17 3.72
CA HIS A 121 19.10 -8.99 3.10
C HIS A 121 18.14 -8.21 2.21
N VAL A 122 17.31 -8.90 1.44
CA VAL A 122 16.31 -8.28 0.56
C VAL A 122 15.24 -7.56 1.37
N LEU A 123 14.67 -8.20 2.38
CA LEU A 123 13.63 -7.60 3.23
C LEU A 123 14.18 -6.46 4.10
N ALA A 124 15.49 -6.50 4.45
CA ALA A 124 16.15 -5.38 5.12
C ALA A 124 16.55 -4.23 4.17
N ARG A 125 16.23 -4.35 2.89
CA ARG A 125 16.51 -3.35 1.84
C ARG A 125 18.00 -3.15 1.56
N ARG A 126 18.83 -4.14 1.88
CA ARG A 126 20.27 -4.10 1.60
C ARG A 126 20.62 -4.65 0.23
N LYS A 127 19.76 -5.50 -0.34
CA LYS A 127 19.96 -6.12 -1.65
C LYS A 127 18.68 -6.15 -2.46
N HIS A 128 18.84 -6.30 -3.78
CA HIS A 128 17.76 -6.64 -4.70
C HIS A 128 17.91 -8.08 -5.16
N LEU A 129 16.79 -8.71 -5.50
CA LEU A 129 16.81 -9.97 -6.23
C LEU A 129 16.97 -9.69 -7.72
N ALA A 130 17.75 -10.52 -8.41
CA ALA A 130 17.75 -10.51 -9.87
C ALA A 130 16.35 -10.84 -10.39
N ILE A 131 15.97 -10.24 -11.51
CA ILE A 131 14.62 -10.43 -12.10
C ILE A 131 14.31 -11.91 -12.32
N ASP A 132 15.26 -12.68 -12.81
CA ASP A 132 15.07 -14.11 -13.07
C ASP A 132 14.81 -14.87 -11.78
N THR A 133 15.58 -14.60 -10.74
CA THR A 133 15.41 -15.20 -9.41
C THR A 133 14.05 -14.84 -8.80
N LEU A 134 13.66 -13.59 -8.89
CA LEU A 134 12.39 -13.09 -8.39
C LEU A 134 11.21 -13.73 -9.15
N THR A 135 11.29 -13.78 -10.47
CA THR A 135 10.24 -14.37 -11.32
C THR A 135 10.05 -15.86 -11.01
N GLU A 136 11.14 -16.60 -10.86
CA GLU A 136 11.09 -18.01 -10.52
C GLU A 136 10.52 -18.25 -9.12
N ALA A 137 11.00 -17.52 -8.13
CA ALA A 137 10.51 -17.62 -6.75
C ALA A 137 9.02 -17.32 -6.65
N LEU A 138 8.57 -16.24 -7.28
CA LEU A 138 7.15 -15.85 -7.32
C LEU A 138 6.30 -16.91 -8.03
N GLY A 139 6.77 -17.46 -9.14
CA GLY A 139 6.08 -18.51 -9.87
C GLY A 139 5.81 -19.75 -9.03
N ARG A 140 6.76 -20.13 -8.16
CA ARG A 140 6.62 -21.29 -7.27
C ARG A 140 5.55 -21.11 -6.20
N VAL A 141 5.19 -19.89 -5.87
CA VAL A 141 4.17 -19.58 -4.85
C VAL A 141 2.91 -18.96 -5.45
N GLY A 142 2.74 -19.07 -6.77
CA GLY A 142 1.50 -18.70 -7.46
C GLY A 142 1.39 -17.25 -7.88
N TYR A 143 2.50 -16.52 -7.97
CA TYR A 143 2.53 -15.12 -8.42
C TYR A 143 3.35 -14.95 -9.70
N ARG A 144 3.13 -13.86 -10.38
CA ARG A 144 3.95 -13.45 -11.53
C ARG A 144 4.28 -11.96 -11.47
N LEU A 145 5.41 -11.60 -12.04
CA LEU A 145 5.76 -10.20 -12.27
C LEU A 145 5.04 -9.68 -13.51
N THR A 146 4.52 -8.48 -13.41
CA THR A 146 3.90 -7.79 -14.55
C THR A 146 4.40 -6.36 -14.64
N ILE A 147 4.38 -5.80 -15.84
CA ILE A 147 4.62 -4.39 -16.10
C ILE A 147 3.27 -3.75 -16.37
N THR A 148 2.95 -2.72 -15.61
CA THR A 148 1.67 -2.03 -15.73
C THR A 148 1.93 -0.57 -16.12
N PRO A 149 1.24 -0.05 -17.16
CA PRO A 149 1.38 1.35 -17.50
C PRO A 149 0.86 2.24 -16.38
N LEU A 150 1.53 3.36 -16.15
CA LEU A 150 1.00 4.38 -15.26
C LEU A 150 -0.18 5.06 -15.94
N SER A 151 -1.32 5.07 -15.28
CA SER A 151 -2.48 5.82 -15.76
C SER A 151 -2.20 7.32 -15.60
N LYS A 152 -2.48 8.06 -16.65
CA LYS A 152 -2.35 9.52 -16.66
C LYS A 152 -3.61 10.16 -16.12
#